data_62090923cb769718613ca50570ef37ea
#
_entry.id   62090923cb769718613ca50570ef37ea
#
_cell.length_a   1.000
_cell.length_b   1.000
_cell.length_c   1.000
_cell.angle_alpha   90.00
_cell.angle_beta   90.00
_cell.angle_gamma   90.00
#
_symmetry.space_group_name_H-M   'P 1'
#
loop_
_entity.id
_entity.type
_entity.pdbx_description
1 polymer ?
#
loop_
_entity_poly.entity_id
_entity_poly.type
_entity_poly.pdbx_seq_one_letter_code
_entity_poly.pdbx_strand_id
1 'polypeptide(L)'
;MNSCLKTVTRDAAIVYGLTFAAGLGMAMAGMNLQNQPSTTYLGNLLSGVLGFTLAGIRVSQNRAEHLGWVAATLWTFNLTNIVLGIQTSSAWIHSGLTILLMASLGGSLAMILTLTTTANRRA
;
A
#
# COMPACT_ATOMS: atom_id res chain seq x y z
N MET A 1 3.34 -21.44 8.22
CA MET A 1 2.15 -20.92 7.55
C MET A 1 1.41 -19.86 8.38
N ASN A 2 1.13 -20.13 9.66
CA ASN A 2 0.41 -19.17 10.52
C ASN A 2 1.20 -17.86 10.75
N SER A 3 2.54 -17.93 10.89
CA SER A 3 3.38 -16.74 11.06
C SER A 3 3.42 -15.89 9.78
N CYS A 4 3.44 -16.54 8.61
CA CYS A 4 3.41 -15.83 7.32
C CYS A 4 2.07 -15.09 7.13
N LEU A 5 0.96 -15.74 7.45
CA LEU A 5 -0.37 -15.12 7.36
C LEU A 5 -0.51 -13.93 8.31
N LYS A 6 0.00 -14.07 9.53
CA LYS A 6 0.00 -12.96 10.50
C LYS A 6 0.80 -11.77 9.99
N THR A 7 1.98 -12.02 9.44
CA THR A 7 2.86 -10.96 8.90
C THR A 7 2.21 -10.27 7.71
N VAL A 8 1.62 -11.03 6.78
CA VAL A 8 0.92 -10.49 5.61
C VAL A 8 -0.27 -9.64 6.06
N THR A 9 -1.09 -10.14 6.98
CA THR A 9 -2.27 -9.41 7.48
C THR A 9 -1.85 -8.13 8.20
N ARG A 10 -0.82 -8.20 9.03
CA ARG A 10 -0.28 -7.02 9.71
C ARG A 10 0.20 -5.97 8.72
N ASP A 11 0.97 -6.38 7.71
CA ASP A 11 1.51 -5.45 6.74
C ASP A 11 0.41 -4.85 5.87
N ALA A 12 -0.60 -5.64 5.48
CA ALA A 12 -1.77 -5.15 4.76
C ALA A 12 -2.57 -4.15 5.62
N ALA A 13 -2.71 -4.42 6.90
CA ALA A 13 -3.39 -3.51 7.82
C ALA A 13 -2.62 -2.19 7.98
N ILE A 14 -1.29 -2.23 8.00
CA ILE A 14 -0.46 -1.03 8.06
C ILE A 14 -0.64 -0.19 6.78
N VAL A 15 -0.58 -0.81 5.60
CA VAL A 15 -0.79 -0.11 4.34
C VAL A 15 -2.19 0.49 4.28
N TYR A 16 -3.21 -0.29 4.65
CA TYR A 16 -4.59 0.18 4.70
C TYR A 16 -4.74 1.37 5.64
N GLY A 17 -4.16 1.28 6.83
CA GLY A 17 -4.20 2.35 7.82
C GLY A 17 -3.52 3.63 7.33
N LEU A 18 -2.37 3.51 6.67
CA LEU A 18 -1.64 4.65 6.10
C LEU A 18 -2.44 5.33 4.99
N THR A 19 -3.01 4.55 4.07
CA THR A 19 -3.82 5.12 2.98
C THR A 19 -5.12 5.73 3.51
N PHE A 20 -5.74 5.09 4.50
CA PHE A 20 -6.94 5.61 5.14
C PHE A 20 -6.66 6.92 5.88
N ALA A 21 -5.56 6.96 6.66
CA ALA A 21 -5.16 8.17 7.40
C ALA A 21 -4.82 9.32 6.43
N ALA A 22 -4.14 9.03 5.33
CA ALA A 22 -3.85 10.02 4.30
C ALA A 22 -5.12 10.57 3.67
N GLY A 23 -6.08 9.69 3.34
CA GLY A 23 -7.38 10.08 2.80
C GLY A 23 -8.17 10.94 3.78
N LEU A 24 -8.18 10.56 5.05
CA LEU A 24 -8.85 11.31 6.10
C LEU A 24 -8.20 12.70 6.28
N GLY A 25 -6.87 12.76 6.30
CA GLY A 25 -6.14 14.03 6.40
C GLY A 25 -6.45 14.97 5.24
N MET A 26 -6.49 14.45 4.02
CA MET A 26 -6.86 15.23 2.84
C MET A 26 -8.31 15.72 2.92
N ALA A 27 -9.23 14.88 3.37
CA ALA A 27 -10.64 15.24 3.54
C ALA A 27 -10.79 16.36 4.58
N MET A 28 -10.06 16.27 5.69
CA MET A 28 -10.06 17.32 6.73
C MET A 28 -9.47 18.64 6.22
N ALA A 29 -8.56 18.58 5.25
CA ALA A 29 -8.00 19.76 4.59
C ALA A 29 -8.91 20.30 3.47
N GLY A 30 -10.08 19.71 3.26
CA GLY A 30 -11.02 20.13 2.23
C GLY A 30 -10.72 19.59 0.82
N MET A 31 -9.77 18.68 0.71
CA MET A 31 -9.41 18.04 -0.57
C MET A 31 -10.18 16.74 -0.75
N ASN A 32 -10.76 16.54 -1.94
CA ASN A 32 -11.44 15.31 -2.29
C ASN A 32 -11.30 15.02 -3.78
N LEU A 33 -11.78 13.84 -4.20
CA LEU A 33 -11.68 13.42 -5.60
C LEU A 33 -12.47 14.31 -6.55
N GLN A 34 -13.46 15.04 -6.07
CA GLN A 34 -14.29 15.91 -6.90
C GLN A 34 -13.61 17.25 -7.19
N ASN A 35 -12.97 17.87 -6.17
CA ASN A 35 -12.35 19.18 -6.34
C ASN A 35 -10.86 19.12 -6.66
N GLN A 36 -10.15 18.10 -6.18
CA GLN A 36 -8.71 17.93 -6.44
C GLN A 36 -8.38 16.46 -6.70
N PRO A 37 -8.83 15.90 -7.84
CA PRO A 37 -8.66 14.47 -8.11
C PRO A 37 -7.20 14.05 -8.22
N SER A 38 -6.36 14.85 -8.88
CA SER A 38 -4.94 14.51 -9.07
C SER A 38 -4.18 14.52 -7.74
N THR A 39 -4.38 15.54 -6.91
CA THR A 39 -3.72 15.66 -5.61
C THR A 39 -4.15 14.53 -4.66
N THR A 40 -5.45 14.23 -4.64
CA THR A 40 -6.00 13.16 -3.80
C THR A 40 -5.47 11.80 -4.23
N TYR A 41 -5.42 11.54 -5.54
CA TYR A 41 -4.89 10.30 -6.10
C TYR A 41 -3.39 10.14 -5.77
N LEU A 42 -2.59 11.19 -5.98
CA LEU A 42 -1.16 11.17 -5.68
C LEU A 42 -0.90 10.96 -4.19
N GLY A 43 -1.66 11.60 -3.31
CA GLY A 43 -1.53 11.42 -1.87
C GLY A 43 -1.80 9.98 -1.46
N ASN A 44 -2.84 9.37 -2.01
CA ASN A 44 -3.16 7.97 -1.78
C ASN A 44 -2.05 7.05 -2.32
N LEU A 45 -1.58 7.31 -3.54
CA LEU A 45 -0.53 6.53 -4.17
C LEU A 45 0.77 6.59 -3.36
N LEU A 46 1.20 7.79 -2.95
CA LEU A 46 2.43 7.97 -2.18
C LEU A 46 2.36 7.30 -0.81
N SER A 47 1.23 7.39 -0.12
CA SER A 47 1.06 6.71 1.17
C SER A 47 1.06 5.20 1.02
N GLY A 48 0.48 4.68 -0.05
CA GLY A 48 0.52 3.26 -0.37
C GLY A 48 1.92 2.78 -0.72
N VAL A 49 2.65 3.53 -1.54
CA VAL A 49 4.06 3.24 -1.87
C VAL A 49 4.90 3.20 -0.60
N LEU A 50 4.72 4.17 0.30
CA LEU A 50 5.42 4.19 1.58
C LEU A 50 5.10 2.94 2.41
N GLY A 51 3.84 2.56 2.50
CA GLY A 51 3.42 1.36 3.22
C GLY A 51 4.04 0.09 2.66
N PHE A 52 4.02 -0.09 1.34
CA PHE A 52 4.64 -1.24 0.68
C PHE A 52 6.17 -1.23 0.80
N THR A 53 6.79 -0.05 0.81
CA THR A 53 8.23 0.08 1.06
C THR A 53 8.58 -0.42 2.45
N LEU A 54 7.84 0.01 3.47
CA LEU A 54 8.03 -0.44 4.84
C LEU A 54 7.84 -1.95 4.99
N ALA A 55 6.80 -2.50 4.36
CA ALA A 55 6.56 -3.94 4.35
C ALA A 55 7.70 -4.68 3.65
N GLY A 56 8.18 -4.16 2.52
CA GLY A 56 9.25 -4.78 1.74
C GLY A 56 10.60 -4.78 2.44
N ILE A 57 10.91 -3.74 3.21
CA ILE A 57 12.17 -3.64 3.97
C ILE A 57 12.25 -4.72 5.05
N ARG A 58 11.11 -5.06 5.64
CA ARG A 58 11.03 -6.05 6.72
C ARG A 58 11.22 -7.49 6.25
N VAL A 59 11.12 -7.73 4.94
CA VAL A 59 11.21 -9.08 4.36
C VAL A 59 12.53 -9.23 3.61
N SER A 60 13.35 -10.19 4.02
CA SER A 60 14.65 -10.44 3.41
C SER A 60 14.58 -11.46 2.27
N GLN A 61 13.63 -12.40 2.32
CA GLN A 61 13.47 -13.47 1.32
C GLN A 61 12.06 -13.43 0.73
N ASN A 62 11.96 -13.79 -0.55
CA ASN A 62 10.69 -13.89 -1.27
C ASN A 62 9.85 -12.59 -1.16
N ARG A 63 10.53 -11.45 -1.27
CA ARG A 63 9.90 -10.13 -1.12
C ARG A 63 8.73 -9.93 -2.08
N ALA A 64 8.92 -10.30 -3.36
CA ALA A 64 7.88 -10.15 -4.37
C ALA A 64 6.63 -10.96 -4.02
N GLU A 65 6.82 -12.19 -3.57
CA GLU A 65 5.71 -13.06 -3.15
C GLU A 65 4.99 -12.47 -1.93
N HIS A 66 5.75 -12.02 -0.92
CA HIS A 66 5.18 -11.42 0.28
C HIS A 66 4.35 -10.18 -0.07
N LEU A 67 4.91 -9.27 -0.87
CA LEU A 67 4.21 -8.06 -1.28
C LEU A 67 3.00 -8.35 -2.16
N GLY A 68 3.05 -9.41 -2.97
CA GLY A 68 1.90 -9.91 -3.72
C GLY A 68 0.76 -10.33 -2.81
N TRP A 69 1.07 -11.06 -1.75
CA TRP A 69 0.06 -11.46 -0.76
C TRP A 69 -0.48 -10.27 0.03
N VAL A 70 0.40 -9.32 0.39
CA VAL A 70 -0.02 -8.07 1.04
C VAL A 70 -0.97 -7.28 0.13
N ALA A 71 -0.65 -7.18 -1.16
CA ALA A 71 -1.49 -6.49 -2.14
C ALA A 71 -2.86 -7.16 -2.27
N ALA A 72 -2.89 -8.48 -2.38
CA ALA A 72 -4.14 -9.25 -2.47
C ALA A 72 -5.00 -9.07 -1.21
N THR A 73 -4.39 -9.12 -0.04
CA THR A 73 -5.08 -8.93 1.24
C THR A 73 -5.62 -7.50 1.37
N LEU A 74 -4.83 -6.51 0.97
CA LEU A 74 -5.25 -5.10 0.97
C LEU A 74 -6.43 -4.88 0.03
N TRP A 75 -6.40 -5.46 -1.16
CA TRP A 75 -7.50 -5.38 -2.11
C TRP A 75 -8.78 -6.00 -1.56
N THR A 76 -8.63 -7.12 -0.84
CA THR A 76 -9.75 -7.76 -0.14
C THR A 76 -10.29 -6.86 0.98
N PHE A 77 -9.42 -6.21 1.75
CA PHE A 77 -9.85 -5.24 2.77
C PHE A 77 -10.68 -4.10 2.17
N ASN A 78 -10.35 -3.66 0.97
CA ASN A 78 -11.06 -2.60 0.28
C ASN A 78 -12.51 -2.98 -0.10
N LEU A 79 -12.87 -4.27 -0.05
CA LEU A 79 -14.27 -4.68 -0.17
C LEU A 79 -15.15 -4.05 0.91
N THR A 80 -14.60 -3.78 2.09
CA THR A 80 -15.29 -3.09 3.16
C THR A 80 -15.81 -1.72 2.68
N ASN A 81 -15.06 -1.03 1.81
CA ASN A 81 -15.46 0.26 1.27
C ASN A 81 -16.72 0.16 0.41
N ILE A 82 -16.90 -0.96 -0.32
CA ILE A 82 -18.11 -1.21 -1.09
C ILE A 82 -19.30 -1.43 -0.14
N VAL A 83 -19.12 -2.26 0.89
CA VAL A 83 -20.16 -2.57 1.88
C VAL A 83 -20.61 -1.30 2.60
N LEU A 84 -19.67 -0.40 2.92
CA LEU A 84 -19.95 0.87 3.57
C LEU A 84 -20.51 1.94 2.63
N GLY A 85 -20.61 1.66 1.32
CA GLY A 85 -21.10 2.61 0.34
C GLY A 85 -20.14 3.73 0.00
N ILE A 86 -18.86 3.60 0.39
CA ILE A 86 -17.82 4.60 0.13
C ILE A 86 -17.26 4.47 -1.28
N GLN A 87 -17.32 3.27 -1.85
CA GLN A 87 -16.70 2.94 -3.13
C GLN A 87 -17.64 2.10 -3.99
N THR A 88 -17.65 2.36 -5.30
CA THR A 88 -18.39 1.53 -6.26
C THR A 88 -17.60 0.28 -6.62
N SER A 89 -18.29 -0.75 -7.14
CA SER A 89 -17.63 -1.98 -7.61
C SER A 89 -16.61 -1.69 -8.73
N SER A 90 -16.94 -0.77 -9.63
CA SER A 90 -16.05 -0.35 -10.72
C SER A 90 -14.78 0.31 -10.15
N ALA A 91 -14.92 1.21 -9.20
CA ALA A 91 -13.79 1.86 -8.54
C ALA A 91 -12.94 0.84 -7.78
N TRP A 92 -13.55 -0.18 -7.17
CA TRP A 92 -12.83 -1.24 -6.49
C TRP A 92 -11.95 -2.05 -7.45
N ILE A 93 -12.48 -2.38 -8.63
CA ILE A 93 -11.69 -3.09 -9.65
C ILE A 93 -10.47 -2.26 -10.06
N HIS A 94 -10.67 -0.96 -10.30
CA HIS A 94 -9.58 -0.05 -10.65
C HIS A 94 -8.57 0.11 -9.50
N SER A 95 -9.04 0.03 -8.26
CA SER A 95 -8.13 0.11 -7.10
C SER A 95 -7.14 -1.06 -7.06
N GLY A 96 -7.51 -2.22 -7.61
CA GLY A 96 -6.60 -3.35 -7.74
C GLY A 96 -5.36 -2.99 -8.57
N LEU A 97 -5.54 -2.29 -9.68
CA LEU A 97 -4.43 -1.82 -10.51
C LEU A 97 -3.56 -0.80 -9.77
N THR A 98 -4.17 0.12 -9.03
CA THR A 98 -3.46 1.09 -8.20
C THR A 98 -2.64 0.39 -7.11
N ILE A 99 -3.21 -0.62 -6.45
CA ILE A 99 -2.52 -1.40 -5.42
C ILE A 99 -1.32 -2.14 -6.02
N LEU A 100 -1.47 -2.73 -7.22
CA LEU A 100 -0.35 -3.37 -7.91
C LEU A 100 0.76 -2.37 -8.23
N LEU A 101 0.40 -1.17 -8.64
CA LEU A 101 1.37 -0.09 -8.88
C LEU A 101 2.09 0.30 -7.58
N MET A 102 1.35 0.48 -6.49
CA MET A 102 1.91 0.77 -5.18
C MET A 102 2.89 -0.32 -4.72
N ALA A 103 2.50 -1.58 -4.89
CA ALA A 103 3.34 -2.72 -4.50
C ALA A 103 4.61 -2.79 -5.34
N SER A 104 4.50 -2.54 -6.65
CA SER A 104 5.64 -2.56 -7.56
C SER A 104 6.63 -1.45 -7.24
N LEU A 105 6.15 -0.22 -7.06
CA LEU A 105 6.98 0.94 -6.73
C LEU A 105 7.57 0.79 -5.32
N GLY A 106 6.75 0.41 -4.34
CA GLY A 106 7.20 0.22 -2.96
C GLY A 106 8.20 -0.93 -2.83
N GLY A 107 7.96 -2.03 -3.53
CA GLY A 107 8.90 -3.16 -3.58
C GLY A 107 10.22 -2.80 -4.22
N SER A 108 10.21 -2.03 -5.30
CA SER A 108 11.42 -1.54 -5.96
C SER A 108 12.22 -0.62 -5.05
N LEU A 109 11.55 0.32 -4.37
CA LEU A 109 12.19 1.21 -3.41
C LEU A 109 12.79 0.43 -2.24
N ALA A 110 12.06 -0.56 -1.71
CA ALA A 110 12.54 -1.41 -0.62
C ALA A 110 13.80 -2.16 -1.04
N MET A 111 13.84 -2.67 -2.27
CA MET A 111 15.02 -3.35 -2.80
C MET A 111 16.22 -2.41 -2.90
N ILE A 112 16.03 -1.22 -3.47
CA ILE A 112 17.08 -0.22 -3.62
C ILE A 112 17.63 0.19 -2.24
N LEU A 113 16.76 0.49 -1.29
CA LEU A 113 17.16 0.89 0.05
C LEU A 113 17.92 -0.22 0.78
N THR A 114 17.49 -1.47 0.62
CA THR A 114 18.16 -2.62 1.23
C THR A 114 19.54 -2.82 0.63
N LEU A 115 19.69 -2.73 -0.70
CA LEU A 115 20.99 -2.85 -1.37
C LEU A 115 21.94 -1.73 -0.98
N THR A 116 21.46 -0.49 -0.92
CA THR A 116 22.26 0.68 -0.53
C THR A 116 22.75 0.54 0.92
N THR A 117 21.89 0.13 1.83
CA THR A 117 22.25 -0.08 3.24
C THR A 117 23.28 -1.18 3.41
N THR A 118 23.13 -2.29 2.65
CA THR A 118 24.10 -3.39 2.67
C THR A 118 25.46 -2.94 2.11
N ALA A 119 25.46 -2.17 1.03
CA ALA A 119 26.69 -1.63 0.45
C ALA A 119 27.43 -0.71 1.44
N ASN A 120 26.70 0.16 2.13
CA ASN A 120 27.28 1.07 3.13
C ASN A 120 27.87 0.32 4.32
N ARG A 121 27.28 -0.80 4.73
CA ARG A 121 27.81 -1.63 5.83
C ARG A 121 29.08 -2.37 5.44
N ARG A 122 29.28 -2.64 4.17
CA ARG A 122 30.48 -3.31 3.66
C ARG A 122 31.64 -2.35 3.39
N ALA A 123 31.33 -1.08 3.26
CA ALA A 123 32.35 -0.03 3.13
C ALA A 123 32.85 0.40 4.50
#